data_4e29af4b18dbaf3a3412704d15f1eddb
#
_entry.id   4e29af4b18dbaf3a3412704d15f1eddb
#
_cell.length_a   1.000
_cell.length_b   1.000
_cell.length_c   1.000
_cell.angle_alpha   90.00
_cell.angle_beta   90.00
_cell.angle_gamma   90.00
#
_symmetry.space_group_name_H-M   'P 1'
#
loop_
_entity.id
_entity.type
_entity.pdbx_description
1 polymer ?
#
loop_
_entity_poly.entity_id
_entity_poly.type
_entity_poly.pdbx_seq_one_letter_code
_entity_poly.pdbx_strand_id
1 'polypeptide(L)'
;SLVSGKEDEEGRTGNPSKELEADIKRIVLKLMKSHLISSDKLNCLQYTVFLLASENKSFRSKMLTCCWDIFIAKTQHSIFRQAAISYLSGFLCRSKSAKNKIARKWLVKIINWIHDYLRLDSSNDLDYMNINLESNGAFYSACQAAFYLIAFRHADFVIDDDVSFLSNLELGSIISHPLNPLRAICAGIVSEFSKVTAFYQVCYCKNVIMRNNRV
;
A
#
# COMPACT_ATOMS: atom_id res chain seq x y z
N SER A 1 -29.65 -23.95 -60.99
CA SER A 1 -28.44 -24.10 -60.16
C SER A 1 -28.51 -23.09 -59.00
N LEU A 2 -28.87 -23.64 -57.86
CA LEU A 2 -28.93 -22.97 -56.55
C LEU A 2 -27.55 -23.10 -55.92
N VAL A 3 -26.89 -21.94 -55.64
CA VAL A 3 -25.66 -21.86 -54.85
C VAL A 3 -26.07 -21.44 -53.43
N SER A 4 -25.99 -22.38 -52.51
CA SER A 4 -26.17 -22.22 -51.07
C SER A 4 -24.97 -21.45 -50.51
N GLY A 5 -25.19 -20.22 -50.02
CA GLY A 5 -24.24 -19.52 -49.17
C GLY A 5 -24.29 -20.08 -47.77
N LYS A 6 -23.24 -20.77 -47.34
CA LYS A 6 -22.98 -21.03 -45.92
C LYS A 6 -22.29 -19.80 -45.38
N GLU A 7 -22.97 -19.05 -44.52
CA GLU A 7 -22.38 -18.08 -43.64
C GLU A 7 -21.68 -18.80 -42.53
N ASP A 8 -20.37 -18.70 -42.46
CA ASP A 8 -19.55 -19.21 -41.37
C ASP A 8 -19.80 -18.40 -40.11
N GLU A 9 -20.68 -18.90 -39.23
CA GLU A 9 -20.73 -18.50 -37.83
C GLU A 9 -19.46 -19.02 -37.13
N GLU A 10 -18.34 -18.32 -37.23
CA GLU A 10 -17.20 -18.52 -36.35
C GLU A 10 -17.60 -18.14 -34.91
N GLY A 11 -17.88 -19.18 -34.13
CA GLY A 11 -18.40 -19.14 -32.81
C GLY A 11 -17.44 -18.45 -31.83
N ARG A 12 -17.96 -17.48 -31.11
CA ARG A 12 -17.45 -17.05 -29.81
C ARG A 12 -17.56 -18.21 -28.82
N THR A 13 -16.54 -19.08 -28.78
CA THR A 13 -16.39 -20.14 -27.77
C THR A 13 -15.74 -19.60 -26.48
N GLY A 14 -16.26 -18.49 -25.95
CA GLY A 14 -15.97 -18.06 -24.60
C GLY A 14 -16.86 -18.84 -23.62
N ASN A 15 -16.27 -19.47 -22.61
CA ASN A 15 -17.06 -20.06 -21.53
C ASN A 15 -17.82 -18.92 -20.80
N PRO A 16 -19.17 -18.85 -20.87
CA PRO A 16 -19.96 -17.72 -20.37
C PRO A 16 -19.74 -17.46 -18.88
N SER A 17 -19.37 -18.46 -18.11
CA SER A 17 -19.00 -18.32 -16.70
C SER A 17 -17.69 -17.54 -16.50
N LYS A 18 -16.70 -17.71 -17.37
CA LYS A 18 -15.43 -16.96 -17.30
C LYS A 18 -15.57 -15.50 -17.74
N GLU A 19 -16.42 -15.23 -18.72
CA GLU A 19 -16.73 -13.87 -19.15
C GLU A 19 -17.46 -13.10 -18.07
N LEU A 20 -18.48 -13.70 -17.46
CA LEU A 20 -19.20 -13.13 -16.32
C LEU A 20 -18.26 -12.83 -15.14
N GLU A 21 -17.36 -13.75 -14.81
CA GLU A 21 -16.35 -13.55 -13.75
C GLU A 21 -15.41 -12.37 -14.08
N ALA A 22 -14.99 -12.23 -15.33
CA ALA A 22 -14.15 -11.12 -15.76
C ALA A 22 -14.88 -9.77 -15.67
N ASP A 23 -16.16 -9.74 -16.03
CA ASP A 23 -17.00 -8.54 -15.95
C ASP A 23 -17.25 -8.12 -14.49
N ILE A 24 -17.55 -9.08 -13.62
CA ILE A 24 -17.69 -8.81 -12.17
C ILE A 24 -16.40 -8.18 -11.63
N LYS A 25 -15.24 -8.74 -11.93
CA LYS A 25 -13.95 -8.20 -11.50
C LYS A 25 -13.72 -6.78 -12.03
N ARG A 26 -14.08 -6.51 -13.28
CA ARG A 26 -13.98 -5.18 -13.90
C ARG A 26 -14.89 -4.16 -13.19
N ILE A 27 -16.14 -4.55 -12.90
CA ILE A 27 -17.10 -3.70 -12.17
C ILE A 27 -16.60 -3.41 -10.76
N VAL A 28 -16.13 -4.42 -10.03
CA VAL A 28 -15.60 -4.26 -8.67
C VAL A 28 -14.39 -3.30 -8.65
N LEU A 29 -13.49 -3.37 -9.63
CA LEU A 29 -12.38 -2.42 -9.73
C LEU A 29 -12.84 -0.99 -10.04
N LYS A 30 -13.87 -0.81 -10.86
CA LYS A 30 -14.47 0.51 -11.11
C LYS A 30 -15.11 1.06 -9.84
N LEU A 31 -15.89 0.26 -9.13
CA LEU A 31 -16.51 0.65 -7.86
C LEU A 31 -15.46 0.98 -6.79
N MET A 32 -14.35 0.25 -6.74
CA MET A 32 -13.24 0.56 -5.84
C MET A 32 -12.66 1.93 -6.12
N LYS A 33 -12.44 2.27 -7.39
CA LYS A 33 -11.92 3.59 -7.80
C LYS A 33 -12.87 4.73 -7.47
N SER A 34 -14.16 4.55 -7.72
CA SER A 34 -15.13 5.63 -7.65
C SER A 34 -15.80 5.79 -6.28
N HIS A 35 -15.93 4.72 -5.51
CA HIS A 35 -16.71 4.73 -4.28
C HIS A 35 -16.00 4.19 -3.05
N LEU A 36 -15.23 3.09 -3.16
CA LEU A 36 -14.64 2.46 -2.01
C LEU A 36 -13.56 3.32 -1.35
N ILE A 37 -12.72 3.97 -2.17
CA ILE A 37 -11.64 4.83 -1.71
C ILE A 37 -12.18 6.19 -1.23
N SER A 38 -13.37 6.58 -1.68
CA SER A 38 -13.99 7.88 -1.35
C SER A 38 -15.04 7.81 -0.23
N SER A 39 -15.35 6.64 0.32
CA SER A 39 -16.42 6.49 1.31
C SER A 39 -16.01 5.68 2.52
N ASP A 40 -15.99 6.31 3.68
CA ASP A 40 -15.75 5.65 4.98
C ASP A 40 -16.90 4.73 5.43
N LYS A 41 -18.04 4.77 4.73
CA LYS A 41 -19.27 4.07 5.13
C LYS A 41 -19.43 2.66 4.53
N LEU A 42 -18.54 2.23 3.64
CA LEU A 42 -18.69 0.96 2.90
C LEU A 42 -17.77 -0.17 3.44
N ASN A 43 -17.74 -0.36 4.75
CA ASN A 43 -16.87 -1.33 5.41
C ASN A 43 -17.01 -2.77 4.87
N CYS A 44 -18.22 -3.21 4.51
CA CYS A 44 -18.45 -4.55 3.99
C CYS A 44 -17.85 -4.76 2.59
N LEU A 45 -17.87 -3.73 1.74
CA LEU A 45 -17.34 -3.83 0.37
C LEU A 45 -15.82 -4.04 0.35
N GLN A 46 -15.09 -3.47 1.31
CA GLN A 46 -13.66 -3.68 1.49
C GLN A 46 -13.33 -5.17 1.65
N TYR A 47 -14.05 -5.88 2.50
CA TYR A 47 -13.82 -7.31 2.74
C TYR A 47 -14.13 -8.16 1.50
N THR A 48 -15.16 -7.82 0.75
CA THR A 48 -15.50 -8.49 -0.52
C THR A 48 -14.36 -8.34 -1.54
N VAL A 49 -13.82 -7.11 -1.68
CA VAL A 49 -12.68 -6.86 -2.58
C VAL A 49 -11.44 -7.65 -2.13
N PHE A 50 -11.18 -7.72 -0.82
CA PHE A 50 -10.04 -8.46 -0.27
C PHE A 50 -10.21 -9.97 -0.46
N LEU A 51 -11.43 -10.51 -0.32
CA LEU A 51 -11.73 -11.90 -0.58
C LEU A 51 -11.46 -12.26 -2.05
N LEU A 52 -12.01 -11.49 -2.99
CA LEU A 52 -11.75 -11.68 -4.43
C LEU A 52 -10.26 -11.60 -4.78
N ALA A 53 -9.54 -10.66 -4.17
CA ALA A 53 -8.11 -10.52 -4.36
C ALA A 53 -7.30 -11.68 -3.73
N SER A 54 -7.82 -12.31 -2.69
CA SER A 54 -7.21 -13.47 -2.06
C SER A 54 -7.30 -14.71 -2.96
N GLU A 55 -8.45 -14.91 -3.59
CA GLU A 55 -8.72 -16.08 -4.44
C GLU A 55 -8.12 -15.95 -5.84
N ASN A 56 -8.04 -14.73 -6.40
CA ASN A 56 -7.64 -14.54 -7.78
C ASN A 56 -6.35 -13.70 -7.93
N LYS A 57 -5.27 -14.33 -8.39
CA LYS A 57 -3.95 -13.70 -8.57
C LYS A 57 -3.97 -12.52 -9.54
N SER A 58 -4.71 -12.64 -10.65
CA SER A 58 -4.82 -11.57 -11.67
C SER A 58 -5.56 -10.36 -11.10
N PHE A 59 -6.70 -10.60 -10.43
CA PHE A 59 -7.46 -9.53 -9.77
C PHE A 59 -6.64 -8.85 -8.68
N ARG A 60 -5.95 -9.62 -7.82
CA ARG A 60 -5.03 -9.11 -6.79
C ARG A 60 -3.99 -8.16 -7.37
N SER A 61 -3.31 -8.57 -8.44
CA SER A 61 -2.32 -7.71 -9.10
C SER A 61 -2.92 -6.41 -9.59
N LYS A 62 -4.09 -6.46 -10.26
CA LYS A 62 -4.80 -5.28 -10.75
C LYS A 62 -5.27 -4.37 -9.61
N MET A 63 -5.77 -4.94 -8.52
CA MET A 63 -6.21 -4.19 -7.33
C MET A 63 -5.03 -3.45 -6.69
N LEU A 64 -3.92 -4.12 -6.44
CA LEU A 64 -2.73 -3.51 -5.84
C LEU A 64 -2.15 -2.40 -6.74
N THR A 65 -2.08 -2.64 -8.05
CA THR A 65 -1.65 -1.63 -9.01
C THR A 65 -2.60 -0.45 -9.03
N CYS A 66 -3.91 -0.69 -9.03
CA CYS A 66 -4.92 0.36 -8.98
C CYS A 66 -4.80 1.24 -7.73
N CYS A 67 -4.61 0.66 -6.54
CA CYS A 67 -4.37 1.42 -5.31
C CYS A 67 -3.10 2.27 -5.42
N TRP A 68 -2.04 1.69 -5.97
CA TRP A 68 -0.78 2.41 -6.18
C TRP A 68 -0.92 3.59 -7.14
N ASP A 69 -1.58 3.38 -8.28
CA ASP A 69 -1.77 4.42 -9.30
C ASP A 69 -2.57 5.61 -8.74
N ILE A 70 -3.60 5.35 -7.92
CA ILE A 70 -4.34 6.40 -7.22
C ILE A 70 -3.44 7.12 -6.20
N PHE A 71 -2.63 6.37 -5.45
CA PHE A 71 -1.72 6.94 -4.46
C PHE A 71 -0.70 7.90 -5.06
N ILE A 72 -0.07 7.53 -6.19
CA ILE A 72 0.97 8.36 -6.83
C ILE A 72 0.40 9.52 -7.66
N ALA A 73 -0.88 9.48 -8.03
CA ALA A 73 -1.51 10.48 -8.88
C ALA A 73 -1.64 11.81 -8.14
N LYS A 74 -0.77 12.78 -8.43
CA LYS A 74 -0.76 14.12 -7.81
C LYS A 74 -2.04 14.92 -8.08
N THR A 75 -2.77 14.60 -9.15
CA THR A 75 -4.06 15.20 -9.50
C THR A 75 -5.22 14.74 -8.63
N GLN A 76 -5.04 13.63 -7.88
CA GLN A 76 -6.04 13.13 -6.95
C GLN A 76 -5.99 13.87 -5.61
N HIS A 77 -7.16 14.05 -5.01
CA HIS A 77 -7.26 14.64 -3.68
C HIS A 77 -6.49 13.83 -2.64
N SER A 78 -5.83 14.51 -1.69
CA SER A 78 -4.95 13.89 -0.68
C SER A 78 -5.63 12.75 0.08
N ILE A 79 -6.90 12.88 0.45
CA ILE A 79 -7.68 11.86 1.17
C ILE A 79 -7.76 10.55 0.38
N PHE A 80 -7.99 10.61 -0.94
CA PHE A 80 -8.08 9.41 -1.78
C PHE A 80 -6.73 8.72 -1.93
N ARG A 81 -5.66 9.49 -2.04
CA ARG A 81 -4.28 8.98 -2.05
C ARG A 81 -3.96 8.25 -0.75
N GLN A 82 -4.30 8.85 0.40
CA GLN A 82 -4.10 8.26 1.72
C GLN A 82 -4.92 6.98 1.89
N ALA A 83 -6.19 6.98 1.51
CA ALA A 83 -7.04 5.80 1.54
C ALA A 83 -6.48 4.67 0.67
N ALA A 84 -6.04 4.97 -0.55
CA ALA A 84 -5.52 3.98 -1.49
C ALA A 84 -4.29 3.24 -0.94
N ILE A 85 -3.32 3.95 -0.35
CA ILE A 85 -2.13 3.29 0.23
C ILE A 85 -2.49 2.51 1.50
N SER A 86 -3.50 2.96 2.27
CA SER A 86 -4.02 2.24 3.44
C SER A 86 -4.72 0.93 3.03
N TYR A 87 -5.51 0.93 1.95
CA TYR A 87 -6.10 -0.30 1.38
C TYR A 87 -5.02 -1.28 0.92
N LEU A 88 -4.02 -0.80 0.21
CA LEU A 88 -2.90 -1.61 -0.26
C LEU A 88 -2.18 -2.31 0.91
N SER A 89 -1.75 -1.56 1.90
CA SER A 89 -1.04 -2.09 3.07
C SER A 89 -1.94 -3.00 3.91
N GLY A 90 -3.21 -2.61 4.11
CA GLY A 90 -4.21 -3.40 4.82
C GLY A 90 -4.44 -4.78 4.21
N PHE A 91 -4.53 -4.88 2.87
CA PHE A 91 -4.60 -6.15 2.17
C PHE A 91 -3.31 -6.96 2.34
N LEU A 92 -2.15 -6.35 2.10
CA LEU A 92 -0.86 -7.04 2.21
C LEU A 92 -0.60 -7.60 3.61
N CYS A 93 -1.00 -6.89 4.67
CA CYS A 93 -0.84 -7.37 6.05
C CYS A 93 -1.78 -8.52 6.41
N ARG A 94 -3.03 -8.46 5.94
CA ARG A 94 -4.06 -9.42 6.39
C ARG A 94 -4.18 -10.65 5.50
N SER A 95 -3.83 -10.54 4.22
CA SER A 95 -4.03 -11.63 3.27
C SER A 95 -2.90 -12.66 3.33
N LYS A 96 -3.24 -13.88 3.74
CA LYS A 96 -2.35 -15.05 3.67
C LYS A 96 -1.94 -15.38 2.22
N SER A 97 -2.74 -14.98 1.23
CA SER A 97 -2.46 -15.20 -0.19
C SER A 97 -1.41 -14.24 -0.76
N ALA A 98 -1.15 -13.11 -0.07
CA ALA A 98 -0.08 -12.19 -0.40
C ALA A 98 1.25 -12.74 0.13
N LYS A 99 1.84 -13.70 -0.58
CA LYS A 99 3.10 -14.35 -0.21
C LYS A 99 4.22 -13.34 0.05
N ASN A 100 5.22 -13.73 0.82
CA ASN A 100 6.38 -12.91 1.25
C ASN A 100 6.99 -12.11 0.09
N LYS A 101 7.16 -12.73 -1.08
CA LYS A 101 7.72 -12.09 -2.27
C LYS A 101 6.88 -10.89 -2.74
N ILE A 102 5.55 -10.97 -2.64
CA ILE A 102 4.65 -9.88 -3.01
C ILE A 102 4.76 -8.75 -1.99
N ALA A 103 4.72 -9.08 -0.69
CA ALA A 103 4.83 -8.09 0.38
C ALA A 103 6.18 -7.35 0.33
N ARG A 104 7.30 -8.07 0.16
CA ARG A 104 8.64 -7.47 -0.02
C ARG A 104 8.67 -6.51 -1.21
N LYS A 105 8.16 -6.93 -2.38
CA LYS A 105 8.13 -6.09 -3.58
C LYS A 105 7.38 -4.76 -3.33
N TRP A 106 6.23 -4.83 -2.69
CA TRP A 106 5.44 -3.63 -2.42
C TRP A 106 6.05 -2.77 -1.31
N LEU A 107 6.63 -3.38 -0.28
CA LEU A 107 7.34 -2.64 0.77
C LEU A 107 8.49 -1.83 0.17
N VAL A 108 9.34 -2.45 -0.66
CA VAL A 108 10.44 -1.75 -1.35
C VAL A 108 9.91 -0.61 -2.21
N LYS A 109 8.81 -0.84 -2.94
CA LYS A 109 8.20 0.20 -3.79
C LYS A 109 7.70 1.40 -2.98
N ILE A 110 7.10 1.16 -1.80
CA ILE A 110 6.65 2.22 -0.88
C ILE A 110 7.86 2.96 -0.30
N ILE A 111 8.86 2.25 0.19
CA ILE A 111 10.07 2.84 0.78
C ILE A 111 10.83 3.69 -0.24
N ASN A 112 11.01 3.21 -1.47
CA ASN A 112 11.65 4.00 -2.52
C ASN A 112 10.88 5.29 -2.81
N TRP A 113 9.56 5.23 -2.87
CA TRP A 113 8.73 6.44 -3.02
C TRP A 113 8.92 7.43 -1.84
N ILE A 114 9.02 6.91 -0.60
CA ILE A 114 9.29 7.74 0.58
C ILE A 114 10.66 8.42 0.46
N HIS A 115 11.71 7.69 0.10
CA HIS A 115 13.04 8.26 -0.10
C HIS A 115 13.08 9.31 -1.22
N ASP A 116 12.39 9.05 -2.33
CA ASP A 116 12.28 10.02 -3.42
C ASP A 116 11.55 11.29 -2.97
N TYR A 117 10.50 11.13 -2.15
CA TYR A 117 9.79 12.27 -1.56
C TYR A 117 10.72 13.11 -0.68
N LEU A 118 11.49 12.49 0.20
CA LEU A 118 12.42 13.18 1.11
C LEU A 118 13.54 13.91 0.37
N ARG A 119 14.04 13.32 -0.74
CA ARG A 119 15.05 13.99 -1.58
C ARG A 119 14.53 15.26 -2.24
N LEU A 120 13.28 15.25 -2.67
CA LEU A 120 12.64 16.42 -3.30
C LEU A 120 12.31 17.51 -2.26
N ASP A 121 11.91 17.09 -1.04
CA ASP A 121 11.57 18.00 0.05
C ASP A 121 12.81 18.74 0.58
N SER A 122 13.95 18.07 0.66
CA SER A 122 15.23 18.65 1.12
C SER A 122 15.74 19.83 0.26
N SER A 123 15.15 20.04 -0.92
CA SER A 123 15.46 21.17 -1.81
C SER A 123 14.65 22.44 -1.53
N ASN A 124 13.63 22.34 -0.69
CA ASN A 124 12.78 23.48 -0.32
C ASN A 124 13.03 23.84 1.15
N ASP A 125 13.49 25.07 1.40
CA ASP A 125 13.61 25.67 2.75
C ASP A 125 12.22 25.82 3.38
N LEU A 126 11.66 24.75 3.90
CA LEU A 126 10.35 24.74 4.53
C LEU A 126 10.46 24.73 6.06
N ASP A 127 9.56 25.46 6.67
CA ASP A 127 9.35 25.55 8.10
C ASP A 127 8.97 24.19 8.69
N TYR A 128 9.97 23.38 9.05
CA TYR A 128 9.83 22.01 9.55
C TYR A 128 9.15 21.91 10.93
N MET A 129 8.80 23.04 11.53
CA MET A 129 8.20 23.05 12.88
C MET A 129 6.74 22.58 12.90
N ASN A 130 6.02 22.66 11.78
CA ASN A 130 4.61 22.33 11.71
C ASN A 130 4.38 21.07 10.85
N ILE A 131 3.76 20.04 11.46
CA ILE A 131 3.22 18.88 10.73
C ILE A 131 2.09 19.38 9.84
N ASN A 132 2.38 19.61 8.57
CA ASN A 132 1.35 19.98 7.62
C ASN A 132 0.73 18.72 7.00
N LEU A 133 -0.40 18.28 7.58
CA LEU A 133 -1.14 17.10 7.10
C LEU A 133 -1.78 17.30 5.73
N GLU A 134 -2.06 18.54 5.34
CA GLU A 134 -2.65 18.82 4.03
C GLU A 134 -1.63 18.62 2.91
N SER A 135 -0.42 19.16 3.06
CA SER A 135 0.64 19.03 2.06
C SER A 135 1.34 17.66 2.14
N ASN A 136 1.61 17.15 3.35
CA ASN A 136 2.42 15.95 3.59
C ASN A 136 1.59 14.70 3.91
N GLY A 137 0.26 14.74 3.82
CA GLY A 137 -0.62 13.63 4.17
C GLY A 137 -0.33 12.34 3.42
N ALA A 138 0.04 12.43 2.13
CA ALA A 138 0.43 11.28 1.34
C ALA A 138 1.76 10.65 1.85
N PHE A 139 2.72 11.49 2.26
CA PHE A 139 3.99 11.03 2.84
C PHE A 139 3.76 10.30 4.16
N TYR A 140 2.99 10.89 5.09
CA TYR A 140 2.71 10.24 6.37
C TYR A 140 1.93 8.93 6.20
N SER A 141 0.99 8.87 5.26
CA SER A 141 0.26 7.64 4.97
C SER A 141 1.13 6.55 4.35
N ALA A 142 2.11 6.92 3.51
CA ALA A 142 3.10 5.99 2.99
C ALA A 142 4.01 5.45 4.09
N CYS A 143 4.50 6.33 4.99
CA CYS A 143 5.26 5.91 6.16
C CYS A 143 4.45 4.98 7.05
N GLN A 144 3.18 5.30 7.33
CA GLN A 144 2.29 4.44 8.10
C GLN A 144 2.11 3.07 7.44
N ALA A 145 1.92 3.03 6.12
CA ALA A 145 1.77 1.78 5.37
C ALA A 145 3.04 0.91 5.43
N ALA A 146 4.23 1.52 5.26
CA ALA A 146 5.51 0.82 5.37
C ALA A 146 5.76 0.29 6.77
N PHE A 147 5.56 1.12 7.80
CA PHE A 147 5.79 0.72 9.19
C PHE A 147 4.78 -0.33 9.65
N TYR A 148 3.53 -0.26 9.18
CA TYR A 148 2.51 -1.29 9.42
C TYR A 148 2.93 -2.64 8.81
N LEU A 149 3.43 -2.65 7.57
CA LEU A 149 3.95 -3.86 6.93
C LEU A 149 5.13 -4.46 7.72
N ILE A 150 6.08 -3.63 8.13
CA ILE A 150 7.24 -4.07 8.91
C ILE A 150 6.80 -4.61 10.27
N ALA A 151 5.95 -3.87 10.99
CA ALA A 151 5.48 -4.26 12.33
C ALA A 151 4.76 -5.61 12.35
N PHE A 152 3.91 -5.89 11.36
CA PHE A 152 3.04 -7.05 11.37
C PHE A 152 3.44 -8.19 10.44
N ARG A 153 4.44 -7.97 9.58
CA ARG A 153 4.95 -9.00 8.66
C ARG A 153 6.47 -9.17 8.71
N HIS A 154 7.14 -8.70 9.77
CA HIS A 154 8.60 -8.80 9.90
C HIS A 154 9.12 -10.24 9.71
N ALA A 155 8.40 -11.26 10.22
CA ALA A 155 8.79 -12.66 10.05
C ALA A 155 8.85 -13.11 8.57
N ASP A 156 8.09 -12.47 7.68
CA ASP A 156 8.16 -12.72 6.24
C ASP A 156 9.36 -12.04 5.57
N PHE A 157 9.97 -11.09 6.26
CA PHE A 157 11.08 -10.28 5.76
C PHE A 157 12.45 -10.75 6.27
N VAL A 158 12.45 -11.48 7.39
CA VAL A 158 13.64 -12.10 7.96
C VAL A 158 13.55 -13.59 7.72
N ILE A 159 14.49 -14.13 6.95
CA ILE A 159 14.57 -15.56 6.60
C ILE A 159 15.91 -16.04 7.11
N ASP A 160 15.92 -17.15 7.86
CA ASP A 160 17.13 -17.74 8.42
C ASP A 160 17.99 -16.72 9.20
N ASP A 161 17.32 -15.88 10.00
CA ASP A 161 17.91 -14.77 10.77
C ASP A 161 18.63 -13.69 9.94
N ASP A 162 18.48 -13.72 8.61
CA ASP A 162 19.03 -12.68 7.73
C ASP A 162 18.16 -11.42 7.76
N VAL A 163 18.67 -10.40 8.42
CA VAL A 163 18.04 -9.06 8.54
C VAL A 163 18.46 -8.09 7.43
N SER A 164 19.29 -8.52 6.48
CA SER A 164 19.86 -7.66 5.43
C SER A 164 18.78 -6.94 4.63
N PHE A 165 17.66 -7.61 4.35
CA PHE A 165 16.54 -7.00 3.64
C PHE A 165 15.99 -5.77 4.39
N LEU A 166 15.79 -5.84 5.71
CA LEU A 166 15.29 -4.73 6.51
C LEU A 166 16.34 -3.63 6.67
N SER A 167 17.60 -4.00 6.83
CA SER A 167 18.71 -3.05 6.96
C SER A 167 18.90 -2.21 5.70
N ASN A 168 18.72 -2.81 4.52
CA ASN A 168 18.84 -2.14 3.23
C ASN A 168 17.68 -1.16 2.92
N LEU A 169 16.63 -1.11 3.76
CA LEU A 169 15.55 -0.14 3.61
C LEU A 169 15.90 1.27 4.12
N GLU A 170 17.06 1.44 4.75
CA GLU A 170 17.56 2.73 5.27
C GLU A 170 16.53 3.48 6.14
N LEU A 171 15.83 2.75 7.01
CA LEU A 171 14.73 3.28 7.83
C LEU A 171 15.18 4.41 8.75
N GLY A 172 16.45 4.43 9.14
CA GLY A 172 17.03 5.47 10.00
C GLY A 172 16.90 6.86 9.40
N SER A 173 17.13 7.02 8.09
CA SER A 173 17.01 8.29 7.38
C SER A 173 15.57 8.82 7.37
N ILE A 174 14.59 7.93 7.22
CA ILE A 174 13.16 8.27 7.24
C ILE A 174 12.75 8.75 8.64
N ILE A 175 13.17 8.03 9.69
CA ILE A 175 12.77 8.31 11.09
C ILE A 175 13.39 9.58 11.62
N SER A 176 14.65 9.87 11.25
CA SER A 176 15.38 11.05 11.71
C SER A 176 15.05 12.32 10.92
N HIS A 177 14.28 12.21 9.84
CA HIS A 177 13.94 13.36 9.00
C HIS A 177 13.11 14.41 9.77
N PRO A 178 13.30 15.71 9.52
CA PRO A 178 12.56 16.80 10.18
C PRO A 178 11.04 16.69 10.07
N LEU A 179 10.49 16.13 9.00
CA LEU A 179 9.05 15.83 8.87
C LEU A 179 8.50 14.89 9.95
N ASN A 180 9.37 14.21 10.70
CA ASN A 180 9.05 13.43 11.89
C ASN A 180 7.84 12.51 11.74
N PRO A 181 7.90 11.49 10.87
CA PRO A 181 6.76 10.62 10.59
C PRO A 181 6.24 9.89 11.84
N LEU A 182 7.08 9.60 12.83
CA LEU A 182 6.66 8.91 14.06
C LEU A 182 5.69 9.75 14.92
N ARG A 183 5.61 11.06 14.72
CA ARG A 183 4.64 11.93 15.41
C ARG A 183 3.28 11.94 14.72
N ALA A 184 3.24 11.74 13.41
CA ALA A 184 2.03 11.85 12.59
C ALA A 184 1.27 10.52 12.40
N ILE A 185 1.92 9.39 12.72
CA ILE A 185 1.39 8.04 12.49
C ILE A 185 0.68 7.52 13.72
N CYS A 186 -0.24 6.56 13.54
CA CYS A 186 -0.96 5.88 14.61
C CYS A 186 0.00 5.31 15.66
N ALA A 187 -0.19 5.71 16.94
CA ALA A 187 0.68 5.35 18.06
C ALA A 187 0.85 3.82 18.23
N GLY A 188 -0.21 3.04 17.97
CA GLY A 188 -0.15 1.58 18.02
C GLY A 188 0.82 0.98 16.99
N ILE A 189 0.83 1.54 15.77
CA ILE A 189 1.77 1.12 14.73
C ILE A 189 3.21 1.52 15.11
N VAL A 190 3.40 2.74 15.61
CA VAL A 190 4.72 3.24 16.05
C VAL A 190 5.28 2.35 17.16
N SER A 191 4.44 1.95 18.14
CA SER A 191 4.84 1.06 19.24
C SER A 191 5.34 -0.29 18.74
N GLU A 192 4.55 -0.96 17.89
CA GLU A 192 4.93 -2.28 17.36
C GLU A 192 6.13 -2.20 16.41
N PHE A 193 6.17 -1.21 15.54
CA PHE A 193 7.31 -0.95 14.66
C PHE A 193 8.61 -0.73 15.46
N SER A 194 8.55 0.08 16.53
CA SER A 194 9.70 0.34 17.40
C SER A 194 10.23 -0.92 18.09
N LYS A 195 9.32 -1.82 18.54
CA LYS A 195 9.71 -3.12 19.14
C LYS A 195 10.42 -4.01 18.12
N VAL A 196 9.82 -4.14 16.91
CA VAL A 196 10.36 -4.99 15.84
C VAL A 196 11.73 -4.49 15.37
N THR A 197 11.86 -3.18 15.10
CA THR A 197 13.12 -2.62 14.62
C THR A 197 14.23 -2.65 15.66
N ALA A 198 13.90 -2.52 16.95
CA ALA A 198 14.85 -2.67 18.04
C ALA A 198 15.27 -4.14 18.22
N PHE A 199 14.33 -5.09 18.10
CA PHE A 199 14.61 -6.53 18.20
C PHE A 199 15.62 -6.99 17.15
N TYR A 200 15.41 -6.57 15.90
CA TYR A 200 16.33 -6.89 14.79
C TYR A 200 17.52 -5.93 14.67
N GLN A 201 17.65 -4.96 15.56
CA GLN A 201 18.71 -3.93 15.57
C GLN A 201 18.83 -3.15 14.25
N VAL A 202 17.73 -2.98 13.52
CA VAL A 202 17.69 -2.28 12.22
C VAL A 202 17.70 -0.76 12.41
N CYS A 203 16.90 -0.27 13.37
CA CYS A 203 16.90 1.15 13.76
C CYS A 203 16.32 1.35 15.16
N TYR A 204 16.71 2.46 15.81
CA TYR A 204 16.29 2.79 17.17
C TYR A 204 15.39 4.01 17.19
N CYS A 205 14.09 3.80 17.39
CA CYS A 205 13.06 4.86 17.40
C CYS A 205 12.92 5.57 18.75
N LYS A 206 13.44 4.97 19.85
CA LYS A 206 13.18 5.39 21.24
C LYS A 206 13.46 6.88 21.49
N ASN A 207 14.58 7.39 21.01
CA ASN A 207 14.96 8.79 21.22
C ASN A 207 13.99 9.76 20.55
N VAL A 208 13.54 9.44 19.33
CA VAL A 208 12.58 10.25 18.57
C VAL A 208 11.21 10.22 19.26
N ILE A 209 10.74 9.02 19.68
CA ILE A 209 9.49 8.84 20.39
C ILE A 209 9.50 9.61 21.72
N MET A 210 10.59 9.51 22.51
CA MET A 210 10.72 10.24 23.77
C MET A 210 10.70 11.75 23.56
N ARG A 211 11.32 12.26 22.51
CA ARG A 211 11.27 13.67 22.16
C ARG A 211 9.85 14.11 21.78
N ASN A 212 9.13 13.29 21.00
CA ASN A 212 7.75 13.57 20.61
C ASN A 212 6.78 13.63 21.78
N ASN A 213 7.02 12.85 22.86
CA ASN A 213 6.18 12.79 24.04
C ASN A 213 6.43 13.95 25.03
N ARG A 214 7.49 14.76 24.82
CA ARG A 214 7.82 15.92 25.69
C ARG A 214 7.23 17.24 25.20
N VAL A 215 6.65 17.23 24.00
CA VAL A 215 6.00 18.38 23.34
C VAL A 215 4.49 18.18 23.33
#